data_ebf3ffe94adbdf211366ba9f4efdacca
#
_entry.id   ebf3ffe94adbdf211366ba9f4efdacca
#
_cell.length_a   1.000
_cell.length_b   1.000
_cell.length_c   1.000
_cell.angle_alpha   90.00
_cell.angle_beta   90.00
_cell.angle_gamma   90.00
#
_symmetry.space_group_name_H-M   'P 1'
#
loop_
_entity.id
_entity.type
_entity.pdbx_description
1 polymer ?
#
loop_
_entity_poly.entity_id
_entity_poly.type
_entity_poly.pdbx_seq_one_letter_code
_entity_poly.pdbx_strand_id
1 'polypeptide(L)'
;MKLRFGTSGIPRTSARPGTDHGIARARALGLDCLEMAWVNGVKMGPETAGRIARAAREHDLHLTAHAPYYVNLCGAEDVRARSVDRLVHAGELAASCGAHSFCFHAGFFGAQDPVAARRAVVEALREVTARLKRKGVAVDVRPELTGKPSQVGSLSEILDFSADVEGVRPCIDFSHQYARTGGAFNDYAAFTSILEEVRGRLGRAALDRLHVHISGIEYGPKGERRHLPLTQSKFRYRELLRALRDLRVSGWVVCESPEMEDDALRLQRAYRRLA
;
A
#
# COMPACT_ATOMS: atom_id res chain seq x y z
N MET A 1 -5.94 14.87 -11.83
CA MET A 1 -4.80 13.94 -11.57
C MET A 1 -5.07 12.61 -12.28
N LYS A 2 -4.06 11.74 -12.43
CA LYS A 2 -4.16 10.47 -13.17
C LYS A 2 -4.06 9.28 -12.21
N LEU A 3 -4.79 8.18 -12.47
CA LEU A 3 -4.57 6.90 -11.81
C LEU A 3 -3.37 6.20 -12.48
N ARG A 4 -2.36 5.82 -11.68
CA ARG A 4 -1.10 5.23 -12.11
C ARG A 4 -1.08 3.74 -11.78
N PHE A 5 -0.51 2.92 -12.64
CA PHE A 5 -0.41 1.48 -12.45
C PHE A 5 1.04 1.04 -12.37
N GLY A 6 1.33 0.13 -11.45
CA GLY A 6 2.68 -0.40 -11.24
C GLY A 6 2.71 -1.73 -10.50
N THR A 7 3.92 -2.18 -10.19
CA THR A 7 4.19 -3.44 -9.49
C THR A 7 4.64 -3.20 -8.05
N SER A 8 4.34 -4.14 -7.16
CA SER A 8 5.03 -4.30 -5.89
C SER A 8 6.32 -5.10 -6.15
N GLY A 9 7.45 -4.42 -6.10
CA GLY A 9 8.76 -4.98 -6.43
C GLY A 9 9.21 -4.78 -7.87
N ILE A 10 10.45 -5.24 -8.13
CA ILE A 10 11.14 -5.13 -9.42
C ILE A 10 10.46 -6.06 -10.44
N PRO A 11 10.09 -5.59 -11.65
CA PRO A 11 9.56 -6.46 -12.70
C PRO A 11 10.46 -7.66 -12.98
N ARG A 12 9.87 -8.85 -13.13
CA ARG A 12 10.60 -10.11 -13.41
C ARG A 12 11.44 -10.05 -14.69
N THR A 13 10.98 -9.27 -15.65
CA THR A 13 11.68 -9.07 -16.93
C THR A 13 12.74 -7.96 -16.87
N SER A 14 13.12 -7.48 -15.68
CA SER A 14 14.26 -6.59 -15.53
C SER A 14 15.55 -7.33 -15.90
N ALA A 15 16.35 -6.74 -16.80
CA ALA A 15 17.58 -7.39 -17.28
C ALA A 15 18.68 -7.49 -16.21
N ARG A 16 18.59 -6.69 -15.15
CA ARG A 16 19.56 -6.62 -14.06
C ARG A 16 18.83 -6.50 -12.71
N PRO A 17 19.41 -7.00 -11.62
CA PRO A 17 18.91 -6.74 -10.29
C PRO A 17 19.11 -5.25 -9.94
N GLY A 18 18.30 -4.77 -8.99
CA GLY A 18 18.36 -3.39 -8.49
C GLY A 18 17.11 -2.59 -8.84
N THR A 19 16.68 -1.78 -7.88
CA THR A 19 15.44 -0.98 -8.01
C THR A 19 15.56 0.05 -9.14
N ASP A 20 16.73 0.64 -9.35
CA ASP A 20 17.01 1.56 -10.44
C ASP A 20 16.78 0.92 -11.83
N HIS A 21 17.24 -0.33 -12.02
CA HIS A 21 16.95 -1.09 -13.24
C HIS A 21 15.48 -1.49 -13.35
N GLY A 22 14.85 -1.83 -12.21
CA GLY A 22 13.40 -2.10 -12.13
C GLY A 22 12.56 -0.90 -12.55
N ILE A 23 12.93 0.31 -12.16
CA ILE A 23 12.30 1.56 -12.56
C ILE A 23 12.35 1.74 -14.07
N ALA A 24 13.55 1.63 -14.66
CA ALA A 24 13.74 1.72 -16.11
C ALA A 24 12.88 0.68 -16.84
N ARG A 25 12.84 -0.57 -16.33
CA ARG A 25 12.03 -1.63 -16.92
C ARG A 25 10.53 -1.37 -16.79
N ALA A 26 10.05 -0.97 -15.62
CA ALA A 26 8.64 -0.64 -15.40
C ALA A 26 8.18 0.45 -16.39
N ARG A 27 9.00 1.50 -16.57
CA ARG A 27 8.70 2.57 -17.53
C ARG A 27 8.70 2.08 -18.97
N ALA A 28 9.68 1.26 -19.37
CA ALA A 28 9.76 0.67 -20.72
C ALA A 28 8.54 -0.22 -21.03
N LEU A 29 7.93 -0.82 -20.02
CA LEU A 29 6.66 -1.57 -20.14
C LEU A 29 5.42 -0.67 -20.20
N GLY A 30 5.56 0.64 -19.97
CA GLY A 30 4.47 1.61 -19.97
C GLY A 30 3.73 1.70 -18.62
N LEU A 31 4.33 1.19 -17.54
CA LEU A 31 3.85 1.37 -16.16
C LEU A 31 4.22 2.78 -15.66
N ASP A 32 3.46 3.29 -14.69
CA ASP A 32 3.57 4.66 -14.21
C ASP A 32 4.10 4.77 -12.77
N CYS A 33 4.16 3.64 -12.04
CA CYS A 33 4.68 3.59 -10.67
C CYS A 33 5.35 2.25 -10.36
N LEU A 34 6.11 2.23 -9.26
CA LEU A 34 6.72 1.04 -8.68
C LEU A 34 6.74 1.19 -7.16
N GLU A 35 6.35 0.14 -6.46
CA GLU A 35 6.51 0.04 -5.03
C GLU A 35 7.76 -0.75 -4.67
N MET A 36 8.61 -0.17 -3.83
CA MET A 36 9.80 -0.84 -3.30
C MET A 36 9.39 -1.79 -2.18
N ALA A 37 9.42 -3.09 -2.40
CA ALA A 37 9.05 -4.11 -1.43
C ALA A 37 10.22 -4.43 -0.48
N TRP A 38 10.17 -3.94 0.75
CA TRP A 38 11.22 -4.15 1.77
C TRP A 38 10.86 -5.24 2.78
N VAL A 39 10.37 -6.37 2.29
CA VAL A 39 9.78 -7.48 3.07
C VAL A 39 10.67 -7.94 4.23
N ASN A 40 11.98 -8.06 3.99
CA ASN A 40 12.98 -8.61 4.92
C ASN A 40 13.86 -7.53 5.58
N GLY A 41 13.38 -6.29 5.63
CA GLY A 41 14.12 -5.15 6.15
C GLY A 41 14.83 -4.35 5.07
N VAL A 42 15.19 -3.12 5.41
CA VAL A 42 15.86 -2.21 4.48
C VAL A 42 17.37 -2.29 4.68
N LYS A 43 18.07 -2.76 3.65
CA LYS A 43 19.55 -2.79 3.61
C LYS A 43 20.02 -1.93 2.46
N MET A 44 19.94 -0.61 2.64
CA MET A 44 20.26 0.37 1.58
C MET A 44 21.04 1.54 2.16
N GLY A 45 22.15 1.86 1.54
CA GLY A 45 22.94 3.07 1.85
C GLY A 45 22.50 4.29 1.05
N PRO A 46 22.97 5.50 1.44
CA PRO A 46 22.60 6.76 0.79
C PRO A 46 22.91 6.82 -0.71
N GLU A 47 24.00 6.21 -1.13
CA GLU A 47 24.40 6.16 -2.55
C GLU A 47 23.36 5.41 -3.39
N THR A 48 22.91 4.24 -2.91
CA THR A 48 21.87 3.44 -3.59
C THR A 48 20.54 4.19 -3.61
N ALA A 49 20.13 4.81 -2.51
CA ALA A 49 18.93 5.64 -2.47
C ALA A 49 19.01 6.80 -3.48
N GLY A 50 20.15 7.47 -3.57
CA GLY A 50 20.40 8.53 -4.55
C GLY A 50 20.33 8.06 -6.01
N ARG A 51 20.83 6.84 -6.33
CA ARG A 51 20.67 6.24 -7.68
C ARG A 51 19.21 5.96 -8.00
N ILE A 52 18.47 5.40 -7.05
CA ILE A 52 17.03 5.13 -7.20
C ILE A 52 16.26 6.42 -7.45
N ALA A 53 16.50 7.45 -6.65
CA ALA A 53 15.85 8.74 -6.81
C ALA A 53 16.16 9.41 -8.17
N ARG A 54 17.39 9.28 -8.67
CA ARG A 54 17.74 9.74 -10.02
C ARG A 54 16.99 8.97 -11.09
N ALA A 55 17.02 7.65 -11.04
CA ALA A 55 16.31 6.80 -12.00
C ALA A 55 14.81 7.10 -12.03
N ALA A 56 14.17 7.31 -10.87
CA ALA A 56 12.75 7.67 -10.79
C ALA A 56 12.45 8.99 -11.51
N ARG A 57 13.29 10.01 -11.34
CA ARG A 57 13.15 11.30 -12.02
C ARG A 57 13.41 11.19 -13.52
N GLU A 58 14.50 10.53 -13.93
CA GLU A 58 14.89 10.37 -15.34
C GLU A 58 13.81 9.62 -16.14
N HIS A 59 13.16 8.64 -15.52
CA HIS A 59 12.11 7.86 -16.15
C HIS A 59 10.69 8.36 -15.90
N ASP A 60 10.51 9.49 -15.19
CA ASP A 60 9.19 10.01 -14.78
C ASP A 60 8.30 8.90 -14.19
N LEU A 61 8.87 8.15 -13.22
CA LEU A 61 8.19 7.04 -12.55
C LEU A 61 7.93 7.38 -11.07
N HIS A 62 6.70 7.21 -10.64
CA HIS A 62 6.32 7.43 -9.24
C HIS A 62 6.74 6.24 -8.37
N LEU A 63 7.32 6.55 -7.21
CA LEU A 63 7.71 5.54 -6.23
C LEU A 63 6.82 5.59 -4.99
N THR A 64 6.52 4.40 -4.49
CA THR A 64 6.05 4.12 -3.13
C THR A 64 6.97 3.06 -2.50
N ALA A 65 6.80 2.77 -1.22
CA ALA A 65 7.52 1.69 -0.57
C ALA A 65 6.61 0.89 0.34
N HIS A 66 6.83 -0.41 0.45
CA HIS A 66 6.23 -1.25 1.49
C HIS A 66 7.26 -1.53 2.57
N ALA A 67 6.97 -1.11 3.80
CA ALA A 67 7.86 -1.31 4.95
C ALA A 67 7.92 -2.80 5.35
N PRO A 68 8.94 -3.21 6.13
CA PRO A 68 9.09 -4.61 6.52
C PRO A 68 7.90 -5.17 7.29
N TYR A 69 7.62 -6.45 7.14
CA TYR A 69 6.52 -7.15 7.81
C TYR A 69 6.69 -7.31 9.33
N TYR A 70 7.86 -6.97 9.89
CA TYR A 70 8.16 -7.09 11.33
C TYR A 70 7.65 -5.90 12.16
N VAL A 71 6.51 -5.35 11.78
CA VAL A 71 5.86 -4.24 12.49
C VAL A 71 4.69 -4.78 13.31
N ASN A 72 4.64 -4.39 14.58
CA ASN A 72 3.48 -4.60 15.44
C ASN A 72 3.33 -3.42 16.40
N LEU A 73 2.53 -2.42 16.00
CA LEU A 73 2.32 -1.19 16.76
C LEU A 73 1.43 -1.37 17.98
N CYS A 74 0.73 -2.49 18.08
CA CYS A 74 -0.05 -2.86 19.28
C CYS A 74 0.61 -3.96 20.12
N GLY A 75 1.86 -4.35 19.82
CA GLY A 75 2.61 -5.30 20.62
C GLY A 75 3.03 -4.77 22.00
N ALA A 76 3.76 -5.58 22.77
CA ALA A 76 4.40 -5.14 24.01
C ALA A 76 5.27 -3.88 23.78
N GLU A 77 5.53 -3.12 24.84
CA GLU A 77 6.18 -1.81 24.72
C GLU A 77 7.50 -1.82 23.94
N ASP A 78 8.35 -2.82 24.21
CA ASP A 78 9.62 -3.00 23.50
C ASP A 78 9.44 -3.38 22.01
N VAL A 79 8.40 -4.16 21.69
CA VAL A 79 8.05 -4.52 20.30
C VAL A 79 7.50 -3.29 19.57
N ARG A 80 6.65 -2.51 20.23
CA ARG A 80 6.10 -1.26 19.71
C ARG A 80 7.19 -0.25 19.43
N ALA A 81 8.10 -0.01 20.38
CA ALA A 81 9.22 0.91 20.23
C ALA A 81 10.09 0.54 19.02
N ARG A 82 10.49 -0.74 18.90
CA ARG A 82 11.24 -1.22 17.72
C ARG A 82 10.47 -1.07 16.42
N SER A 83 9.15 -1.22 16.46
CA SER A 83 8.29 -1.06 15.28
C SER A 83 8.22 0.40 14.84
N VAL A 84 8.11 1.34 15.77
CA VAL A 84 8.21 2.79 15.50
C VAL A 84 9.57 3.13 14.87
N ASP A 85 10.68 2.64 15.43
CA ASP A 85 12.02 2.87 14.88
C ASP A 85 12.14 2.36 13.43
N ARG A 86 11.60 1.17 13.15
CA ARG A 86 11.57 0.60 11.79
C ARG A 86 10.77 1.46 10.81
N LEU A 87 9.60 1.95 11.22
CA LEU A 87 8.77 2.79 10.37
C LEU A 87 9.40 4.16 10.11
N VAL A 88 10.02 4.77 11.13
CA VAL A 88 10.77 6.02 10.95
C VAL A 88 11.92 5.81 9.96
N HIS A 89 12.71 4.75 10.14
CA HIS A 89 13.80 4.42 9.22
C HIS A 89 13.30 4.13 7.79
N ALA A 90 12.21 3.39 7.64
CA ALA A 90 11.58 3.13 6.34
C ALA A 90 11.12 4.43 5.68
N GLY A 91 10.52 5.35 6.43
CA GLY A 91 10.09 6.66 5.94
C GLY A 91 11.26 7.53 5.47
N GLU A 92 12.36 7.57 6.23
CA GLU A 92 13.60 8.29 5.85
C GLU A 92 14.17 7.76 4.52
N LEU A 93 14.24 6.43 4.39
CA LEU A 93 14.76 5.81 3.18
C LEU A 93 13.81 5.95 2.00
N ALA A 94 12.50 5.85 2.21
CA ALA A 94 11.51 6.08 1.18
C ALA A 94 11.65 7.50 0.60
N ALA A 95 11.72 8.51 1.46
CA ALA A 95 11.96 9.90 1.05
C ALA A 95 13.30 10.08 0.33
N SER A 96 14.37 9.45 0.81
CA SER A 96 15.71 9.49 0.18
C SER A 96 15.71 8.85 -1.22
N CYS A 97 14.84 7.86 -1.47
CA CYS A 97 14.62 7.27 -2.78
C CYS A 97 13.68 8.12 -3.67
N GLY A 98 13.10 9.19 -3.15
CA GLY A 98 12.11 10.01 -3.86
C GLY A 98 10.69 9.41 -3.87
N ALA A 99 10.40 8.47 -2.97
CA ALA A 99 9.06 7.93 -2.82
C ALA A 99 8.12 8.94 -2.15
N HIS A 100 6.84 8.93 -2.58
CA HIS A 100 5.82 9.82 -2.05
C HIS A 100 5.17 9.32 -0.76
N SER A 101 5.22 8.03 -0.54
CA SER A 101 4.60 7.35 0.61
C SER A 101 5.26 6.01 0.89
N PHE A 102 5.01 5.49 2.07
CA PHE A 102 5.25 4.08 2.37
C PHE A 102 4.04 3.48 3.10
N CYS A 103 3.71 2.22 2.77
CA CYS A 103 2.65 1.45 3.41
C CYS A 103 3.21 0.34 4.31
N PHE A 104 2.39 -0.18 5.21
CA PHE A 104 2.74 -1.24 6.15
C PHE A 104 1.51 -1.82 6.83
N HIS A 105 1.61 -3.07 7.30
CA HIS A 105 0.64 -3.67 8.19
C HIS A 105 0.87 -3.18 9.62
N ALA A 106 -0.18 -2.69 10.29
CA ALA A 106 -0.06 -2.07 11.62
C ALA A 106 0.24 -3.06 12.74
N GLY A 107 -0.08 -4.36 12.56
CA GLY A 107 0.22 -5.41 13.52
C GLY A 107 -0.93 -6.39 13.77
N PHE A 108 -0.83 -7.11 14.87
CA PHE A 108 -1.76 -8.18 15.25
C PHE A 108 -2.36 -7.89 16.62
N PHE A 109 -3.65 -8.13 16.79
CA PHE A 109 -4.31 -7.97 18.10
C PHE A 109 -3.70 -8.87 19.18
N GLY A 110 -3.32 -10.11 18.82
CA GLY A 110 -2.90 -11.10 19.81
C GLY A 110 -4.03 -11.37 20.82
N ALA A 111 -3.70 -11.25 22.09
CA ALA A 111 -4.65 -11.35 23.21
C ALA A 111 -5.16 -9.98 23.69
N GLN A 112 -4.83 -8.89 23.01
CA GLN A 112 -5.22 -7.54 23.45
C GLN A 112 -6.68 -7.23 23.09
N ASP A 113 -7.28 -6.39 23.95
CA ASP A 113 -8.56 -5.76 23.65
C ASP A 113 -8.44 -4.88 22.39
N PRO A 114 -9.37 -5.00 21.43
CA PRO A 114 -9.32 -4.21 20.18
C PRO A 114 -9.27 -2.69 20.40
N VAL A 115 -9.95 -2.17 21.40
CA VAL A 115 -9.95 -0.72 21.73
C VAL A 115 -8.58 -0.28 22.23
N ALA A 116 -7.96 -1.08 23.12
CA ALA A 116 -6.61 -0.82 23.60
C ALA A 116 -5.57 -0.92 22.48
N ALA A 117 -5.68 -1.93 21.62
CA ALA A 117 -4.81 -2.11 20.46
C ALA A 117 -4.90 -0.91 19.49
N ARG A 118 -6.12 -0.46 19.19
CA ARG A 118 -6.35 0.73 18.35
C ARG A 118 -5.68 1.98 18.94
N ARG A 119 -5.87 2.23 20.23
CA ARG A 119 -5.24 3.38 20.92
C ARG A 119 -3.71 3.33 20.82
N ALA A 120 -3.11 2.15 21.06
CA ALA A 120 -1.67 1.97 20.96
C ALA A 120 -1.15 2.26 19.53
N VAL A 121 -1.88 1.84 18.49
CA VAL A 121 -1.54 2.14 17.10
C VAL A 121 -1.60 3.64 16.83
N VAL A 122 -2.65 4.35 17.28
CA VAL A 122 -2.77 5.81 17.10
C VAL A 122 -1.61 6.54 17.78
N GLU A 123 -1.26 6.18 19.01
CA GLU A 123 -0.11 6.75 19.73
C GLU A 123 1.21 6.52 18.98
N ALA A 124 1.44 5.29 18.51
CA ALA A 124 2.63 4.95 17.75
C ALA A 124 2.70 5.71 16.41
N LEU A 125 1.58 5.84 15.68
CA LEU A 125 1.52 6.61 14.44
C LEU A 125 1.83 8.10 14.66
N ARG A 126 1.31 8.69 15.74
CA ARG A 126 1.66 10.07 16.14
C ARG A 126 3.16 10.22 16.40
N GLU A 127 3.77 9.24 17.05
CA GLU A 127 5.21 9.24 17.27
C GLU A 127 6.00 9.14 15.95
N VAL A 128 5.62 8.22 15.06
CA VAL A 128 6.25 8.05 13.74
C VAL A 128 6.19 9.36 12.95
N THR A 129 4.99 9.94 12.79
CA THR A 129 4.82 11.17 12.00
C THR A 129 5.53 12.35 12.63
N ALA A 130 5.52 12.50 13.96
CA ALA A 130 6.24 13.55 14.66
C ALA A 130 7.77 13.42 14.51
N ARG A 131 8.31 12.20 14.56
CA ARG A 131 9.74 11.94 14.35
C ARG A 131 10.17 12.24 12.91
N LEU A 132 9.40 11.82 11.92
CA LEU A 132 9.65 12.15 10.51
C LEU A 132 9.61 13.67 10.27
N LYS A 133 8.60 14.37 10.82
CA LYS A 133 8.47 15.83 10.73
C LYS A 133 9.66 16.55 11.34
N ARG A 134 10.12 16.13 12.54
CA ARG A 134 11.34 16.72 13.17
C ARG A 134 12.61 16.53 12.34
N LYS A 135 12.68 15.46 11.54
CA LYS A 135 13.80 15.18 10.63
C LYS A 135 13.66 15.85 9.26
N GLY A 136 12.60 16.64 9.03
CA GLY A 136 12.31 17.28 7.74
C GLY A 136 11.92 16.29 6.64
N VAL A 137 11.48 15.09 6.98
CA VAL A 137 11.10 14.04 6.03
C VAL A 137 9.65 14.22 5.63
N ALA A 138 9.39 14.50 4.34
CA ALA A 138 8.07 14.68 3.76
C ALA A 138 7.65 13.41 3.01
N VAL A 139 6.93 12.50 3.70
CA VAL A 139 6.43 11.25 3.14
C VAL A 139 5.11 10.90 3.82
N ASP A 140 4.09 10.44 3.05
CA ASP A 140 2.83 9.96 3.64
C ASP A 140 3.06 8.60 4.32
N VAL A 141 2.57 8.47 5.54
CA VAL A 141 2.59 7.24 6.35
C VAL A 141 1.27 6.50 6.11
N ARG A 142 1.31 5.28 5.56
CA ARG A 142 0.11 4.60 5.08
C ARG A 142 -0.10 3.23 5.72
N PRO A 143 -0.83 3.15 6.85
CA PRO A 143 -1.32 1.87 7.33
C PRO A 143 -2.21 1.23 6.27
N GLU A 144 -2.03 -0.08 6.07
CA GLU A 144 -2.69 -0.84 5.03
C GLU A 144 -3.87 -1.64 5.56
N LEU A 145 -4.95 -1.71 4.77
CA LEU A 145 -6.07 -2.60 5.00
C LEU A 145 -5.60 -4.05 4.85
N THR A 146 -5.72 -4.85 5.92
CA THR A 146 -5.16 -6.20 6.03
C THR A 146 -6.17 -7.31 5.74
N GLY A 147 -5.69 -8.43 5.20
CA GLY A 147 -6.52 -9.56 4.76
C GLY A 147 -6.99 -10.52 5.86
N LYS A 148 -6.52 -10.36 7.12
CA LYS A 148 -6.85 -11.28 8.22
C LYS A 148 -7.59 -10.57 9.35
N PRO A 149 -8.74 -11.10 9.84
CA PRO A 149 -9.45 -10.52 10.99
C PRO A 149 -8.62 -10.42 12.28
N SER A 150 -7.59 -11.24 12.43
CA SER A 150 -6.66 -11.20 13.57
C SER A 150 -5.63 -10.06 13.52
N GLN A 151 -5.56 -9.34 12.38
CA GLN A 151 -4.69 -8.18 12.21
C GLN A 151 -5.47 -6.88 12.42
N VAL A 152 -4.79 -5.89 13.00
CA VAL A 152 -5.25 -4.50 13.00
C VAL A 152 -5.14 -3.96 11.59
N GLY A 153 -6.23 -3.42 11.05
CA GLY A 153 -6.26 -2.93 9.67
C GLY A 153 -7.56 -3.26 8.95
N SER A 154 -8.71 -3.28 9.65
CA SER A 154 -10.02 -3.21 8.99
C SER A 154 -10.20 -1.85 8.30
N LEU A 155 -11.11 -1.74 7.35
CA LEU A 155 -11.42 -0.49 6.66
C LEU A 155 -11.68 0.65 7.66
N SER A 156 -12.54 0.40 8.65
CA SER A 156 -12.87 1.41 9.66
C SER A 156 -11.64 1.87 10.45
N GLU A 157 -10.79 0.94 10.89
CA GLU A 157 -9.55 1.27 11.64
C GLU A 157 -8.59 2.10 10.79
N ILE A 158 -8.36 1.73 9.53
CA ILE A 158 -7.47 2.48 8.61
C ILE A 158 -7.98 3.90 8.37
N LEU A 159 -9.29 4.07 8.23
CA LEU A 159 -9.89 5.39 8.06
C LEU A 159 -9.85 6.21 9.36
N ASP A 160 -10.04 5.57 10.52
CA ASP A 160 -9.89 6.22 11.83
C ASP A 160 -8.44 6.72 12.02
N PHE A 161 -7.43 5.88 11.76
CA PHE A 161 -6.03 6.28 11.86
C PHE A 161 -5.71 7.47 10.97
N SER A 162 -6.27 7.48 9.76
CA SER A 162 -6.07 8.55 8.78
C SER A 162 -6.79 9.86 9.17
N ALA A 163 -7.90 9.77 9.89
CA ALA A 163 -8.62 10.94 10.41
C ALA A 163 -7.99 11.49 11.69
N ASP A 164 -7.48 10.60 12.58
CA ASP A 164 -6.99 10.94 13.91
C ASP A 164 -5.53 11.41 13.95
N VAL A 165 -4.73 11.14 12.89
CA VAL A 165 -3.29 11.42 12.89
C VAL A 165 -2.87 12.18 11.62
N GLU A 166 -2.39 13.41 11.83
CA GLU A 166 -1.84 14.24 10.73
C GLU A 166 -0.64 13.54 10.05
N GLY A 167 -0.61 13.51 8.72
CA GLY A 167 0.44 12.84 7.94
C GLY A 167 0.18 11.36 7.68
N VAL A 168 -0.88 10.79 8.26
CA VAL A 168 -1.35 9.44 7.96
C VAL A 168 -2.41 9.48 6.87
N ARG A 169 -2.33 8.55 5.91
CA ARG A 169 -3.29 8.37 4.82
C ARG A 169 -3.55 6.87 4.61
N PRO A 170 -4.71 6.47 4.09
CA PRO A 170 -4.98 5.06 3.91
C PRO A 170 -4.20 4.45 2.75
N CYS A 171 -3.80 3.17 2.91
CA CYS A 171 -3.55 2.24 1.81
C CYS A 171 -4.70 1.24 1.79
N ILE A 172 -5.47 1.20 0.71
CA ILE A 172 -6.63 0.32 0.59
C ILE A 172 -6.28 -0.87 -0.29
N ASP A 173 -6.06 -2.03 0.33
CA ASP A 173 -5.99 -3.30 -0.40
C ASP A 173 -7.39 -3.89 -0.53
N PHE A 174 -7.92 -3.86 -1.74
CA PHE A 174 -9.25 -4.39 -2.05
C PHE A 174 -9.29 -5.92 -2.07
N SER A 175 -8.15 -6.56 -2.35
CA SER A 175 -8.03 -8.01 -2.31
C SER A 175 -8.01 -8.52 -0.87
N HIS A 176 -7.34 -7.80 0.02
CA HIS A 176 -7.39 -8.03 1.45
C HIS A 176 -8.80 -7.85 2.02
N GLN A 177 -9.52 -6.78 1.62
CA GLN A 177 -10.91 -6.58 2.04
C GLN A 177 -11.80 -7.74 1.61
N TYR A 178 -11.67 -8.19 0.36
CA TYR A 178 -12.38 -9.35 -0.15
C TYR A 178 -12.08 -10.62 0.66
N ALA A 179 -10.80 -10.88 0.97
CA ALA A 179 -10.38 -12.03 1.75
C ALA A 179 -10.85 -11.95 3.22
N ARG A 180 -10.68 -10.77 3.85
CA ARG A 180 -11.06 -10.51 5.24
C ARG A 180 -12.53 -10.74 5.52
N THR A 181 -13.37 -10.44 4.53
CA THR A 181 -14.84 -10.55 4.62
C THR A 181 -15.39 -11.88 4.08
N GLY A 182 -14.50 -12.87 3.83
CA GLY A 182 -14.93 -14.17 3.32
C GLY A 182 -15.56 -14.10 1.93
N GLY A 183 -15.20 -13.10 1.13
CA GLY A 183 -15.71 -12.93 -0.23
C GLY A 183 -16.92 -12.00 -0.39
N ALA A 184 -17.36 -11.32 0.67
CA ALA A 184 -18.57 -10.48 0.64
C ALA A 184 -18.41 -9.19 -0.20
N PHE A 185 -17.21 -8.58 -0.23
CA PHE A 185 -16.95 -7.35 -0.97
C PHE A 185 -16.27 -7.65 -2.30
N ASN A 186 -17.05 -7.93 -3.35
CA ASN A 186 -16.51 -8.37 -4.64
C ASN A 186 -17.35 -7.95 -5.85
N ASP A 187 -18.08 -6.87 -5.78
CA ASP A 187 -18.81 -6.32 -6.91
C ASP A 187 -18.72 -4.79 -6.96
N TYR A 188 -19.26 -4.21 -8.01
CA TYR A 188 -19.23 -2.76 -8.24
C TYR A 188 -19.81 -1.96 -7.07
N ALA A 189 -20.94 -2.40 -6.52
CA ALA A 189 -21.63 -1.70 -5.43
C ALA A 189 -20.78 -1.73 -4.15
N ALA A 190 -20.22 -2.89 -3.81
CA ALA A 190 -19.33 -3.07 -2.67
C ALA A 190 -18.06 -2.22 -2.80
N PHE A 191 -17.41 -2.20 -3.97
CA PHE A 191 -16.22 -1.37 -4.19
C PHE A 191 -16.55 0.14 -4.15
N THR A 192 -17.69 0.53 -4.70
CA THR A 192 -18.18 1.90 -4.63
C THR A 192 -18.44 2.31 -3.18
N SER A 193 -19.06 1.45 -2.36
CA SER A 193 -19.33 1.77 -0.95
C SER A 193 -18.05 2.02 -0.16
N ILE A 194 -16.97 1.24 -0.40
CA ILE A 194 -15.66 1.48 0.23
C ILE A 194 -15.10 2.85 -0.16
N LEU A 195 -15.12 3.19 -1.45
CA LEU A 195 -14.60 4.47 -1.93
C LEU A 195 -15.43 5.66 -1.42
N GLU A 196 -16.75 5.50 -1.32
CA GLU A 196 -17.64 6.51 -0.74
C GLU A 196 -17.39 6.66 0.77
N GLU A 197 -17.09 5.59 1.50
CA GLU A 197 -16.70 5.67 2.91
C GLU A 197 -15.38 6.43 3.07
N VAL A 198 -14.37 6.15 2.22
CA VAL A 198 -13.11 6.92 2.19
C VAL A 198 -13.41 8.41 1.96
N ARG A 199 -14.25 8.73 0.95
CA ARG A 199 -14.64 10.11 0.63
C ARG A 199 -15.40 10.78 1.78
N GLY A 200 -16.35 10.09 2.37
CA GLY A 200 -17.19 10.61 3.45
C GLY A 200 -16.39 10.93 4.70
N ARG A 201 -15.43 10.11 5.05
CA ARG A 201 -14.65 10.26 6.28
C ARG A 201 -13.39 11.13 6.13
N LEU A 202 -12.75 11.11 4.97
CA LEU A 202 -11.46 11.78 4.75
C LEU A 202 -11.51 12.89 3.68
N GLY A 203 -12.69 13.13 3.11
CA GLY A 203 -12.88 14.12 2.07
C GLY A 203 -12.41 13.69 0.67
N ARG A 204 -12.74 14.48 -0.34
CA ARG A 204 -12.40 14.23 -1.74
C ARG A 204 -10.90 14.07 -1.98
N ALA A 205 -10.08 14.87 -1.29
CA ALA A 205 -8.64 14.86 -1.44
C ALA A 205 -8.00 13.47 -1.13
N ALA A 206 -8.65 12.62 -0.33
CA ALA A 206 -8.20 11.27 -0.07
C ALA A 206 -8.30 10.38 -1.33
N LEU A 207 -9.36 10.56 -2.14
CA LEU A 207 -9.51 9.84 -3.42
C LEU A 207 -8.56 10.38 -4.51
N ASP A 208 -8.10 11.63 -4.40
CA ASP A 208 -7.19 12.24 -5.38
C ASP A 208 -5.74 11.77 -5.21
N ARG A 209 -5.42 11.12 -4.08
CA ARG A 209 -4.10 10.57 -3.75
C ARG A 209 -4.20 9.18 -3.11
N LEU A 210 -5.15 8.37 -3.57
CA LEU A 210 -5.39 7.06 -2.99
C LEU A 210 -4.26 6.09 -3.36
N HIS A 211 -3.81 5.32 -2.37
CA HIS A 211 -2.91 4.19 -2.57
C HIS A 211 -3.76 2.92 -2.54
N VAL A 212 -3.76 2.19 -3.63
CA VAL A 212 -4.58 1.01 -3.84
C VAL A 212 -3.68 -0.19 -4.09
N HIS A 213 -3.89 -1.28 -3.36
CA HIS A 213 -3.30 -2.58 -3.67
C HIS A 213 -4.34 -3.50 -4.31
N ILE A 214 -3.89 -4.30 -5.26
CA ILE A 214 -4.70 -5.29 -5.99
C ILE A 214 -3.87 -6.53 -6.29
N SER A 215 -4.42 -7.71 -5.97
CA SER A 215 -3.91 -9.01 -6.41
C SER A 215 -5.06 -9.98 -6.70
N GLY A 216 -4.79 -11.12 -7.26
CA GLY A 216 -5.62 -12.30 -7.00
C GLY A 216 -5.34 -12.77 -5.58
N ILE A 217 -6.31 -13.43 -4.93
CA ILE A 217 -6.14 -13.84 -3.54
C ILE A 217 -6.84 -15.17 -3.26
N GLU A 218 -6.15 -16.02 -2.47
CA GLU A 218 -6.73 -17.18 -1.84
C GLU A 218 -7.01 -16.85 -0.38
N TYR A 219 -8.18 -17.24 0.12
CA TYR A 219 -8.59 -17.03 1.50
C TYR A 219 -9.32 -18.24 2.08
N GLY A 220 -9.49 -18.25 3.38
CA GLY A 220 -10.20 -19.25 4.15
C GLY A 220 -10.90 -18.64 5.36
N PRO A 221 -11.38 -19.45 6.33
CA PRO A 221 -12.10 -18.95 7.50
C PRO A 221 -11.32 -17.94 8.36
N LYS A 222 -9.98 -17.94 8.26
CA LYS A 222 -9.09 -17.00 8.97
C LYS A 222 -8.67 -15.80 8.10
N GLY A 223 -9.32 -15.58 6.96
CA GLY A 223 -8.98 -14.54 6.00
C GLY A 223 -7.94 -15.00 4.98
N GLU A 224 -7.13 -14.07 4.52
CA GLU A 224 -6.08 -14.25 3.51
C GLU A 224 -5.14 -15.43 3.81
N ARG A 225 -4.80 -16.18 2.74
CA ARG A 225 -3.76 -17.22 2.75
C ARG A 225 -2.55 -16.83 1.94
N ARG A 226 -2.76 -16.40 0.68
CA ARG A 226 -1.69 -15.98 -0.23
C ARG A 226 -2.25 -15.19 -1.42
N HIS A 227 -1.39 -14.41 -2.03
CA HIS A 227 -1.67 -13.79 -3.32
C HIS A 227 -1.63 -14.81 -4.45
N LEU A 228 -2.49 -14.59 -5.45
CA LEU A 228 -2.61 -15.39 -6.67
C LEU A 228 -2.49 -14.50 -7.91
N PRO A 229 -2.21 -15.08 -9.08
CA PRO A 229 -2.49 -14.42 -10.34
C PRO A 229 -3.95 -13.97 -10.42
N LEU A 230 -4.21 -12.80 -11.01
CA LEU A 230 -5.58 -12.28 -11.19
C LEU A 230 -6.49 -13.27 -11.93
N THR A 231 -5.92 -14.06 -12.83
CA THR A 231 -6.65 -15.07 -13.62
C THR A 231 -7.03 -16.32 -12.83
N GLN A 232 -6.39 -16.54 -11.68
CA GLN A 232 -6.65 -17.70 -10.81
C GLN A 232 -7.53 -17.36 -9.61
N SER A 233 -7.98 -16.12 -9.50
CA SER A 233 -8.81 -15.64 -8.40
C SER A 233 -10.22 -15.29 -8.89
N LYS A 234 -11.18 -15.44 -7.98
CA LYS A 234 -12.57 -14.96 -8.19
C LYS A 234 -12.72 -13.46 -7.91
N PHE A 235 -11.66 -12.76 -7.54
CA PHE A 235 -11.68 -11.32 -7.28
C PHE A 235 -12.02 -10.55 -8.55
N ARG A 236 -13.10 -9.77 -8.51
CA ARG A 236 -13.68 -9.09 -9.67
C ARG A 236 -13.03 -7.72 -9.93
N TYR A 237 -11.72 -7.73 -10.18
CA TYR A 237 -10.93 -6.51 -10.37
C TYR A 237 -11.49 -5.55 -11.43
N ARG A 238 -12.20 -6.05 -12.45
CA ARG A 238 -12.81 -5.18 -13.49
C ARG A 238 -13.91 -4.29 -12.92
N GLU A 239 -14.72 -4.81 -11.99
CA GLU A 239 -15.73 -4.04 -11.28
C GLU A 239 -15.10 -2.97 -10.38
N LEU A 240 -13.98 -3.32 -9.72
CA LEU A 240 -13.19 -2.35 -8.96
C LEU A 240 -12.66 -1.23 -9.86
N LEU A 241 -12.03 -1.58 -10.98
CA LEU A 241 -11.50 -0.58 -11.93
C LEU A 241 -12.61 0.35 -12.45
N ARG A 242 -13.81 -0.17 -12.66
CA ARG A 242 -14.99 0.64 -13.02
C ARG A 242 -15.36 1.60 -11.90
N ALA A 243 -15.42 1.15 -10.64
CA ALA A 243 -15.70 2.01 -9.49
C ALA A 243 -14.64 3.11 -9.32
N LEU A 244 -13.35 2.77 -9.46
CA LEU A 244 -12.24 3.73 -9.42
C LEU A 244 -12.38 4.82 -10.50
N ARG A 245 -12.80 4.45 -11.72
CA ARG A 245 -13.04 5.39 -12.81
C ARG A 245 -14.24 6.28 -12.53
N ASP A 246 -15.38 5.69 -12.19
CA ASP A 246 -16.65 6.41 -12.05
C ASP A 246 -16.59 7.43 -10.90
N LEU A 247 -15.85 7.10 -9.83
CA LEU A 247 -15.57 8.03 -8.73
C LEU A 247 -14.35 8.93 -8.98
N ARG A 248 -13.76 8.89 -10.18
CA ARG A 248 -12.62 9.71 -10.58
C ARG A 248 -11.46 9.62 -9.60
N VAL A 249 -11.17 8.41 -9.12
CA VAL A 249 -10.02 8.17 -8.22
C VAL A 249 -8.72 8.44 -8.96
N SER A 250 -7.77 9.07 -8.29
CA SER A 250 -6.39 9.22 -8.77
C SER A 250 -5.40 8.82 -7.67
N GLY A 251 -4.14 8.63 -8.04
CA GLY A 251 -3.11 8.08 -7.16
C GLY A 251 -2.44 6.85 -7.76
N TRP A 252 -2.26 5.80 -6.98
CA TRP A 252 -1.47 4.64 -7.38
C TRP A 252 -2.26 3.35 -7.21
N VAL A 253 -2.19 2.47 -8.21
CA VAL A 253 -2.66 1.09 -8.18
C VAL A 253 -1.43 0.21 -8.30
N VAL A 254 -1.04 -0.41 -7.21
CA VAL A 254 0.08 -1.33 -7.11
C VAL A 254 -0.44 -2.76 -7.20
N CYS A 255 0.11 -3.50 -8.14
CA CYS A 255 -0.22 -4.91 -8.33
C CYS A 255 0.71 -5.79 -7.49
N GLU A 256 0.14 -6.55 -6.56
CA GLU A 256 0.86 -7.50 -5.70
C GLU A 256 0.72 -8.96 -6.14
N SER A 257 0.27 -9.16 -7.37
CA SER A 257 0.19 -10.49 -7.97
C SER A 257 1.58 -11.12 -8.15
N PRO A 258 1.74 -12.43 -7.97
CA PRO A 258 2.98 -13.14 -8.30
C PRO A 258 3.34 -13.06 -9.79
N GLU A 259 2.38 -12.70 -10.68
CA GLU A 259 2.64 -12.42 -12.09
C GLU A 259 3.17 -10.99 -12.34
N MET A 260 3.39 -10.20 -11.29
CA MET A 260 4.07 -8.90 -11.30
C MET A 260 3.58 -7.98 -12.43
N GLU A 261 4.46 -7.62 -13.37
CA GLU A 261 4.18 -6.71 -14.48
C GLU A 261 3.10 -7.21 -15.44
N ASP A 262 2.94 -8.52 -15.63
CA ASP A 262 1.92 -9.07 -16.52
C ASP A 262 0.52 -8.74 -16.03
N ASP A 263 0.28 -8.90 -14.73
CA ASP A 263 -1.00 -8.54 -14.13
C ASP A 263 -1.14 -7.02 -13.92
N ALA A 264 -0.07 -6.29 -13.61
CA ALA A 264 -0.09 -4.83 -13.56
C ALA A 264 -0.51 -4.22 -14.91
N LEU A 265 0.06 -4.72 -16.02
CA LEU A 265 -0.32 -4.33 -17.37
C LEU A 265 -1.75 -4.76 -17.73
N ARG A 266 -2.21 -5.91 -17.22
CA ARG A 266 -3.59 -6.38 -17.38
C ARG A 266 -4.57 -5.41 -16.73
N LEU A 267 -4.29 -4.97 -15.50
CA LEU A 267 -5.10 -3.96 -14.80
C LEU A 267 -5.11 -2.63 -15.57
N GLN A 268 -3.95 -2.14 -15.98
CA GLN A 268 -3.83 -0.89 -16.72
C GLN A 268 -4.59 -0.93 -18.05
N ARG A 269 -4.45 -2.01 -18.84
CA ARG A 269 -5.17 -2.18 -20.11
C ARG A 269 -6.68 -2.28 -19.89
N ALA A 270 -7.12 -3.00 -18.84
CA ALA A 270 -8.53 -3.10 -18.50
C ALA A 270 -9.11 -1.73 -18.13
N TYR A 271 -8.39 -0.94 -17.33
CA TYR A 271 -8.81 0.42 -16.96
C TYR A 271 -8.90 1.35 -18.18
N ARG A 272 -7.90 1.34 -19.05
CA ARG A 272 -7.89 2.17 -20.29
C ARG A 272 -9.02 1.84 -21.25
N ARG A 273 -9.52 0.61 -21.25
CA ARG A 273 -10.67 0.20 -22.08
C ARG A 273 -12.03 0.65 -21.51
N LEU A 274 -12.05 1.14 -20.29
CA LEU A 274 -13.25 1.71 -19.69
C LEU A 274 -13.43 3.21 -20.09
N ALA A 275 -12.40 3.81 -20.64
CA ALA A 275 -12.38 5.22 -21.07
C ALA A 275 -13.24 5.45 -22.32
#